data_145bcffba6f7ab591bdafedd050a28b6
#
_entry.id   145bcffba6f7ab591bdafedd050a28b6
#
_cell.length_a   1.000
_cell.length_b   1.000
_cell.length_c   1.000
_cell.angle_alpha   90.00
_cell.angle_beta   90.00
_cell.angle_gamma   90.00
#
_symmetry.space_group_name_H-M   'P 1'
#
loop_
_entity.id
_entity.type
_entity.pdbx_description
1 polymer ?
#
loop_
_entity_poly.entity_id
_entity_poly.type
_entity_poly.pdbx_seq_one_letter_code
_entity_poly.pdbx_strand_id
1 'polypeptide(L)'
;MNNAGIIDLVPAEERQRWVQDGTYPNQPVFALFATKTEAHPDKKAVLSPQGDVTYGELLDAALRMAHSLRDSGIVAGDVVAYQLTNHWLCCAIDLAVAALGAIVAPFPPGRGKLDIQSLVRRCDARAVIVPEV
;
A
#
# COMPACT_ATOMS: atom_id res chain seq x y z
N MET A 1 -8.55 10.56 14.21
CA MET A 1 -7.82 10.08 13.02
C MET A 1 -7.12 11.30 12.43
N ASN A 2 -5.80 11.29 12.43
CA ASN A 2 -5.03 12.37 11.83
C ASN A 2 -5.12 12.20 10.32
N ASN A 3 -6.00 12.96 9.71
CA ASN A 3 -6.24 12.90 8.27
C ASN A 3 -5.10 13.70 7.60
N ALA A 4 -3.92 13.14 7.43
CA ALA A 4 -2.70 13.73 6.85
C ALA A 4 -2.92 14.67 5.63
N GLY A 5 -3.88 15.60 5.72
CA GLY A 5 -4.27 16.53 4.66
C GLY A 5 -4.95 15.89 3.45
N ILE A 6 -5.35 14.62 3.55
CA ILE A 6 -6.11 13.95 2.49
C ILE A 6 -7.51 14.53 2.45
N ILE A 7 -7.82 15.19 1.35
CA ILE A 7 -9.15 15.74 1.11
C ILE A 7 -10.08 14.59 0.74
N ASP A 8 -11.12 14.42 1.52
CA ASP A 8 -12.20 13.50 1.18
C ASP A 8 -13.12 14.13 0.13
N LEU A 9 -12.98 13.68 -1.10
CA LEU A 9 -13.75 14.18 -2.23
C LEU A 9 -15.14 13.55 -2.36
N VAL A 10 -15.41 12.48 -1.58
CA VAL A 10 -16.68 11.77 -1.63
C VAL A 10 -17.55 12.18 -0.43
N PRO A 11 -18.75 12.75 -0.64
CA PRO A 11 -19.67 13.09 0.44
C PRO A 11 -19.98 11.86 1.30
N ALA A 12 -20.07 12.06 2.61
CA ALA A 12 -20.32 10.97 3.57
C ALA A 12 -21.63 10.20 3.26
N GLU A 13 -22.66 10.92 2.80
CA GLU A 13 -23.95 10.34 2.41
C GLU A 13 -23.83 9.39 1.21
N GLU A 14 -23.02 9.74 0.22
CA GLU A 14 -22.74 8.91 -0.93
C GLU A 14 -22.05 7.61 -0.52
N ARG A 15 -21.04 7.69 0.36
CA ARG A 15 -20.37 6.49 0.87
C ARG A 15 -21.31 5.58 1.64
N GLN A 16 -22.15 6.17 2.50
CA GLN A 16 -23.15 5.39 3.23
C GLN A 16 -24.12 4.68 2.30
N ARG A 17 -24.57 5.36 1.24
CA ARG A 17 -25.43 4.79 0.22
C ARG A 17 -24.74 3.59 -0.47
N TRP A 18 -23.47 3.75 -0.89
CA TRP A 18 -22.72 2.66 -1.54
C TRP A 18 -22.46 1.46 -0.64
N VAL A 19 -22.33 1.69 0.67
CA VAL A 19 -22.24 0.60 1.65
C VAL A 19 -23.60 -0.11 1.77
N GLN A 20 -24.71 0.64 1.84
CA GLN A 20 -26.05 0.10 2.00
C GLN A 20 -26.53 -0.70 0.78
N ASP A 21 -26.20 -0.26 -0.42
CA ASP A 21 -26.55 -0.91 -1.68
C ASP A 21 -25.57 -2.02 -2.10
N GLY A 22 -24.49 -2.21 -1.34
CA GLY A 22 -23.46 -3.23 -1.59
C GLY A 22 -22.46 -2.87 -2.69
N THR A 23 -22.48 -1.65 -3.22
CA THR A 23 -21.51 -1.17 -4.22
C THR A 23 -20.10 -1.07 -3.62
N TYR A 24 -20.01 -0.70 -2.35
CA TYR A 24 -18.76 -0.59 -1.61
C TYR A 24 -18.75 -1.53 -0.40
N PRO A 25 -17.80 -2.48 -0.34
CA PRO A 25 -17.79 -3.52 0.71
C PRO A 25 -17.45 -3.00 2.11
N ASN A 26 -17.02 -1.75 2.25
CA ASN A 26 -16.59 -1.13 3.51
C ASN A 26 -15.57 -1.95 4.30
N GLN A 27 -14.64 -2.56 3.59
CA GLN A 27 -13.56 -3.37 4.15
C GLN A 27 -12.21 -2.80 3.74
N PRO A 28 -11.20 -2.85 4.61
CA PRO A 28 -9.83 -2.50 4.23
C PRO A 28 -9.33 -3.37 3.09
N VAL A 29 -8.58 -2.80 2.16
CA VAL A 29 -8.03 -3.53 0.99
C VAL A 29 -7.20 -4.75 1.42
N PHE A 30 -6.45 -4.62 2.51
CA PHE A 30 -5.68 -5.74 3.06
C PHE A 30 -6.58 -6.90 3.52
N ALA A 31 -7.70 -6.63 4.17
CA ALA A 31 -8.64 -7.66 4.60
C ALA A 31 -9.28 -8.40 3.41
N LEU A 32 -9.65 -7.66 2.36
CA LEU A 32 -10.14 -8.24 1.10
C LEU A 32 -9.10 -9.15 0.45
N PHE A 33 -7.85 -8.71 0.43
CA PHE A 33 -6.73 -9.48 -0.12
C PHE A 33 -6.47 -10.75 0.71
N ALA A 34 -6.42 -10.65 2.05
CA ALA A 34 -6.21 -11.78 2.94
C ALA A 34 -7.30 -12.85 2.76
N THR A 35 -8.58 -12.46 2.76
CA THR A 35 -9.69 -13.38 2.50
C THR A 35 -9.55 -14.08 1.13
N LYS A 36 -9.12 -13.34 0.11
CA LYS A 36 -8.90 -13.92 -1.22
C LYS A 36 -7.75 -14.91 -1.23
N THR A 37 -6.70 -14.62 -0.48
CA THR A 37 -5.54 -15.52 -0.32
C THR A 37 -5.91 -16.81 0.39
N GLU A 38 -6.72 -16.74 1.45
CA GLU A 38 -7.21 -17.94 2.15
C GLU A 38 -7.97 -18.88 1.21
N ALA A 39 -8.79 -18.31 0.31
CA ALA A 39 -9.55 -19.09 -0.65
C ALA A 39 -8.70 -19.66 -1.80
N HIS A 40 -7.65 -18.98 -2.20
CA HIS A 40 -6.87 -19.31 -3.41
C HIS A 40 -5.37 -19.02 -3.25
N PRO A 41 -4.65 -19.65 -2.28
CA PRO A 41 -3.27 -19.31 -1.97
C PRO A 41 -2.30 -19.53 -3.15
N ASP A 42 -2.51 -20.58 -3.93
CA ASP A 42 -1.65 -20.97 -5.04
C ASP A 42 -1.98 -20.28 -6.37
N LYS A 43 -3.07 -19.50 -6.41
CA LYS A 43 -3.41 -18.75 -7.61
C LYS A 43 -2.40 -17.62 -7.83
N LYS A 44 -2.01 -17.40 -9.09
CA LYS A 44 -1.14 -16.29 -9.47
C LYS A 44 -1.83 -14.94 -9.22
N ALA A 45 -1.22 -14.10 -8.39
CA ALA A 45 -1.69 -12.75 -8.09
C ALA A 45 -1.04 -11.73 -9.01
N VAL A 46 0.24 -11.91 -9.34
CA VAL A 46 1.01 -11.05 -10.24
C VAL A 46 1.71 -11.89 -11.27
N LEU A 47 1.56 -11.51 -12.54
CA LEU A 47 2.30 -12.09 -13.66
C LEU A 47 3.39 -11.10 -14.08
N SER A 48 4.65 -11.50 -14.10
CA SER A 48 5.75 -10.62 -14.47
C SER A 48 6.87 -11.34 -15.20
N PRO A 49 7.66 -10.62 -16.02
CA PRO A 49 8.83 -11.20 -16.68
C PRO A 49 9.89 -11.74 -15.71
N GLN A 50 9.91 -11.25 -14.47
CA GLN A 50 10.84 -11.67 -13.41
C GLN A 50 10.35 -12.94 -12.67
N GLY A 51 9.19 -13.45 -13.01
CA GLY A 51 8.53 -14.58 -12.39
C GLY A 51 7.14 -14.21 -11.86
N ASP A 52 6.25 -15.19 -11.90
CA ASP A 52 4.90 -15.03 -11.36
C ASP A 52 4.93 -15.19 -9.85
N VAL A 53 4.03 -14.47 -9.17
CA VAL A 53 3.89 -14.50 -7.71
C VAL A 53 2.47 -14.90 -7.36
N THR A 54 2.31 -15.89 -6.49
CA THR A 54 1.01 -16.34 -6.01
C THR A 54 0.43 -15.40 -4.94
N TYR A 55 -0.86 -15.56 -4.65
CA TYR A 55 -1.50 -14.84 -3.54
C TYR A 55 -0.82 -15.11 -2.21
N GLY A 56 -0.46 -16.39 -1.94
CA GLY A 56 0.22 -16.78 -0.71
C GLY A 56 1.60 -16.15 -0.57
N GLU A 57 2.41 -16.21 -1.62
CA GLU A 57 3.76 -15.60 -1.65
C GLU A 57 3.69 -14.08 -1.49
N LEU A 58 2.71 -13.43 -2.12
CA LEU A 58 2.53 -11.99 -2.02
C LEU A 58 2.07 -11.57 -0.61
N LEU A 59 1.16 -12.34 0.02
CA LEU A 59 0.74 -12.10 1.39
C LEU A 59 1.91 -12.23 2.37
N ASP A 60 2.70 -13.30 2.24
CA ASP A 60 3.87 -13.54 3.09
C ASP A 60 4.90 -12.40 2.97
N ALA A 61 5.19 -11.96 1.75
CA ALA A 61 6.06 -10.81 1.51
C ALA A 61 5.51 -9.51 2.12
N ALA A 62 4.21 -9.26 1.95
CA ALA A 62 3.55 -8.10 2.53
C ALA A 62 3.60 -8.09 4.06
N LEU A 63 3.37 -9.24 4.69
CA LEU A 63 3.43 -9.37 6.15
C LEU A 63 4.85 -9.16 6.68
N ARG A 64 5.88 -9.75 6.05
CA ARG A 64 7.28 -9.50 6.44
C ARG A 64 7.62 -8.01 6.34
N MET A 65 7.20 -7.35 5.27
CA MET A 65 7.44 -5.91 5.10
C MET A 65 6.67 -5.09 6.13
N ALA A 66 5.42 -5.43 6.43
CA ALA A 66 4.64 -4.76 7.47
C ALA A 66 5.31 -4.87 8.85
N HIS A 67 5.85 -6.05 9.19
CA HIS A 67 6.63 -6.23 10.41
C HIS A 67 7.86 -5.33 10.45
N SER A 68 8.66 -5.27 9.37
CA SER A 68 9.85 -4.41 9.28
C SER A 68 9.50 -2.93 9.41
N LEU A 69 8.43 -2.49 8.74
CA LEU A 69 7.97 -1.09 8.84
C LEU A 69 7.49 -0.75 10.26
N ARG A 70 6.73 -1.63 10.89
CA ARG A 70 6.28 -1.45 12.28
C ARG A 70 7.48 -1.39 13.24
N ASP A 71 8.45 -2.28 13.10
CA ASP A 71 9.64 -2.31 13.94
C ASP A 71 10.52 -1.07 13.73
N SER A 72 10.42 -0.42 12.57
CA SER A 72 11.00 0.89 12.27
C SER A 72 10.18 2.07 12.78
N GLY A 73 9.07 1.82 13.50
CA GLY A 73 8.25 2.84 14.14
C GLY A 73 7.13 3.42 13.27
N ILE A 74 6.77 2.78 12.16
CA ILE A 74 5.62 3.18 11.35
C ILE A 74 4.32 2.77 12.06
N VAL A 75 3.40 3.72 12.18
CA VAL A 75 2.08 3.54 12.80
C VAL A 75 0.95 3.94 11.83
N ALA A 76 -0.27 3.64 12.22
CA ALA A 76 -1.44 4.01 11.42
C ALA A 76 -1.51 5.52 11.18
N GLY A 77 -1.75 5.91 9.94
CA GLY A 77 -1.79 7.30 9.48
C GLY A 77 -0.45 7.88 9.04
N ASP A 78 0.68 7.21 9.29
CA ASP A 78 1.97 7.63 8.76
C ASP A 78 2.01 7.45 7.23
N VAL A 79 2.77 8.31 6.56
CA VAL A 79 3.01 8.20 5.12
C VAL A 79 4.30 7.44 4.85
N VAL A 80 4.20 6.37 4.05
CA VAL A 80 5.34 5.60 3.54
C VAL A 80 5.43 5.82 2.03
N ALA A 81 6.49 6.48 1.60
CA ALA A 81 6.78 6.69 0.18
C ALA A 81 7.64 5.55 -0.37
N TYR A 82 7.53 5.29 -1.66
CA TYR A 82 8.51 4.44 -2.34
C TYR A 82 8.78 4.92 -3.77
N GLN A 83 9.99 4.62 -4.24
CA GLN A 83 10.38 4.85 -5.63
C GLN A 83 11.00 3.58 -6.19
N LEU A 84 10.20 2.79 -6.87
CA LEU A 84 10.60 1.54 -7.50
C LEU A 84 10.15 1.53 -8.96
N THR A 85 10.85 0.77 -9.80
CA THR A 85 10.34 0.39 -11.12
C THR A 85 9.18 -0.58 -10.97
N ASN A 86 8.37 -0.77 -12.04
CA ASN A 86 7.28 -1.73 -12.00
C ASN A 86 7.79 -3.13 -11.65
N HIS A 87 7.43 -3.58 -10.46
CA HIS A 87 7.82 -4.85 -9.89
C HIS A 87 6.73 -5.33 -8.94
N TRP A 88 6.57 -6.65 -8.75
CA TRP A 88 5.58 -7.21 -7.84
C TRP A 88 5.77 -6.74 -6.37
N LEU A 89 6.99 -6.33 -5.99
CA LEU A 89 7.25 -5.73 -4.68
C LEU A 89 6.44 -4.46 -4.42
N CYS A 90 6.06 -3.70 -5.46
CA CYS A 90 5.18 -2.55 -5.27
C CYS A 90 3.84 -2.99 -4.66
N CYS A 91 3.26 -4.10 -5.15
CA CYS A 91 2.04 -4.66 -4.58
C CYS A 91 2.25 -5.13 -3.13
N ALA A 92 3.41 -5.73 -2.81
CA ALA A 92 3.73 -6.13 -1.45
C ALA A 92 3.86 -4.93 -0.50
N ILE A 93 4.47 -3.83 -0.95
CA ILE A 93 4.56 -2.57 -0.19
C ILE A 93 3.17 -1.98 0.06
N ASP A 94 2.35 -1.88 -0.99
CA ASP A 94 1.00 -1.33 -0.88
C ASP A 94 0.16 -2.11 0.15
N LEU A 95 0.22 -3.44 0.10
CA LEU A 95 -0.46 -4.32 1.05
C LEU A 95 0.11 -4.21 2.46
N ALA A 96 1.43 -4.12 2.61
CA ALA A 96 2.10 -3.97 3.90
C ALA A 96 1.70 -2.65 4.59
N VAL A 97 1.70 -1.56 3.85
CA VAL A 97 1.30 -0.23 4.34
C VAL A 97 -0.18 -0.23 4.70
N ALA A 98 -1.04 -0.85 3.87
CA ALA A 98 -2.47 -1.00 4.15
C ALA A 98 -2.72 -1.85 5.40
N ALA A 99 -1.94 -2.91 5.64
CA ALA A 99 -2.04 -3.76 6.84
C ALA A 99 -1.77 -2.97 8.13
N LEU A 100 -0.91 -1.96 8.07
CA LEU A 100 -0.59 -1.07 9.20
C LEU A 100 -1.59 0.07 9.37
N GLY A 101 -2.54 0.25 8.43
CA GLY A 101 -3.40 1.43 8.40
C GLY A 101 -2.65 2.71 8.06
N ALA A 102 -1.47 2.59 7.48
CA ALA A 102 -0.64 3.69 7.01
C ALA A 102 -1.03 4.10 5.58
N ILE A 103 -0.43 5.15 5.06
CA ILE A 103 -0.73 5.76 3.76
C ILE A 103 0.45 5.52 2.83
N VAL A 104 0.20 4.93 1.67
CA VAL A 104 1.23 4.72 0.66
C VAL A 104 1.33 5.90 -0.30
N ALA A 105 2.56 6.32 -0.63
CA ALA A 105 2.84 7.39 -1.58
C ALA A 105 3.86 6.93 -2.63
N PRO A 106 3.42 6.30 -3.74
CA PRO A 106 4.31 5.86 -4.80
C PRO A 106 4.84 7.05 -5.61
N PHE A 107 6.15 7.10 -5.82
CA PHE A 107 6.80 8.09 -6.66
C PHE A 107 7.27 7.46 -7.97
N PRO A 108 7.12 8.16 -9.12
CA PRO A 108 7.58 7.64 -10.40
C PRO A 108 9.09 7.36 -10.39
N PRO A 109 9.56 6.27 -11.00
CA PRO A 109 10.98 6.03 -11.22
C PRO A 109 11.59 7.15 -12.10
N GLY A 110 12.89 7.38 -11.95
CA GLY A 110 13.61 8.38 -12.74
C GLY A 110 13.51 9.82 -12.23
N ARG A 111 12.84 10.07 -11.11
CA ARG A 111 12.88 11.38 -10.44
C ARG A 111 14.22 11.59 -9.76
N GLY A 112 14.80 12.78 -9.95
CA GLY A 112 16.06 13.15 -9.32
C GLY A 112 15.93 13.38 -7.80
N LYS A 113 17.08 13.42 -7.11
CA LYS A 113 17.15 13.59 -5.65
C LYS A 113 16.37 14.80 -5.13
N LEU A 114 16.46 15.94 -5.82
CA LEU A 114 15.77 17.17 -5.41
C LEU A 114 14.25 17.04 -5.51
N ASP A 115 13.75 16.39 -6.56
CA ASP A 115 12.33 16.13 -6.74
C ASP A 115 11.80 15.22 -5.63
N ILE A 116 12.52 14.12 -5.33
CA ILE A 116 12.16 13.19 -4.26
C ILE A 116 12.15 13.89 -2.91
N GLN A 117 13.15 14.69 -2.59
CA GLN A 117 13.18 15.46 -1.34
C GLN A 117 11.99 16.44 -1.23
N SER A 118 11.58 17.05 -2.35
CA SER A 118 10.42 17.93 -2.38
C SER A 118 9.12 17.15 -2.14
N LEU A 119 8.94 16.01 -2.81
CA LEU A 119 7.78 15.15 -2.66
C LEU A 119 7.66 14.59 -1.23
N VAL A 120 8.75 14.08 -0.67
CA VAL A 120 8.82 13.57 0.71
C VAL A 120 8.37 14.63 1.72
N ARG A 121 8.87 15.88 1.58
CA ARG A 121 8.46 16.97 2.46
C ARG A 121 6.99 17.35 2.30
N ARG A 122 6.50 17.35 1.06
CA ARG A 122 5.09 17.75 0.77
C ARG A 122 4.07 16.75 1.28
N CYS A 123 4.39 15.45 1.27
CA CYS A 123 3.49 14.42 1.80
C CYS A 123 3.83 14.02 3.24
N ASP A 124 4.79 14.68 3.88
CA ASP A 124 5.27 14.38 5.25
C ASP A 124 5.59 12.89 5.44
N ALA A 125 6.34 12.32 4.48
CA ALA A 125 6.66 10.91 4.49
C ALA A 125 7.57 10.56 5.66
N ARG A 126 7.13 9.60 6.48
CA ARG A 126 7.85 9.07 7.63
C ARG A 126 8.98 8.12 7.22
N ALA A 127 8.77 7.40 6.11
CA ALA A 127 9.75 6.49 5.54
C ALA A 127 9.75 6.58 4.01
N VAL A 128 10.90 6.26 3.41
CA VAL A 128 11.05 6.18 1.94
C VAL A 128 11.74 4.87 1.60
N ILE A 129 11.11 4.04 0.78
CA ILE A 129 11.66 2.79 0.27
C ILE A 129 12.24 3.06 -1.12
N VAL A 130 13.51 2.76 -1.30
CA VAL A 130 14.25 2.90 -2.56
C VAL A 130 14.98 1.59 -2.86
N PRO A 131 15.31 1.32 -4.14
CA PRO A 131 16.16 0.16 -4.46
C PRO A 131 17.52 0.33 -3.82
N GLU A 132 18.13 -0.78 -3.43
CA GLU A 132 19.56 -0.81 -3.06
C GLU A 132 20.39 -0.42 -4.29
N VAL A 133 21.34 0.49 -4.11
CA VAL A 133 22.27 0.98 -5.15
C VAL A 133 23.50 0.10 -5.19
#